data_c6fb7f7f9a35fa054095d66329207eee
#
_entry.id   c6fb7f7f9a35fa054095d66329207eee
#
_cell.length_a   1.000
_cell.length_b   1.000
_cell.length_c   1.000
_cell.angle_alpha   90.00
_cell.angle_beta   90.00
_cell.angle_gamma   90.00
#
_symmetry.space_group_name_H-M   'P 1'
#
loop_
_entity.id
_entity.type
_entity.pdbx_description
1 polymer ?
#
loop_
_entity_poly.entity_id
_entity_poly.type
_entity_poly.pdbx_seq_one_letter_code
_entity_poly.pdbx_strand_id
1 'polypeptide(L)'
;MPHVRPFRAVRYDPERAGPLEAVLAPPYDVIDPDLQDRLYRRSPQNIVRLVLGRTFPGDGPTNNQYTRAAALYRRWRQAGILRLEAEPALYLYAQRYQVGDGERLTWGWVVAAQVEALGAGRFLPHEATLPGPKADRLALWSETRAIFSQVFGLYHAPDEAERALAFRLMAGEPLERSVDDDGVEHQVWVLPAGPDQARLIAALAPQTVVLADGHHRFETALALAQGPLGRLPGAGRVPMWLVNTALAPVTVLPTHRVLLAAEGLPSWDELLRLAQDAFQVERLPGSPEPQGGGAGEPAPRPSTSWVPMGRRGGSGPAPRRRGIWRWWLSTESSWTPSSSGRGEARRRGPSGGSGSPTRRARPGAGWRKGEGWPPSSSRPWKGRRFARPR
;
A
#
# COMPACT_ATOMS: atom_id res chain seq x y z
N MET A 1 13.23 -24.21 -5.17
CA MET A 1 13.06 -23.40 -6.38
C MET A 1 13.32 -21.94 -6.01
N PRO A 2 13.88 -21.11 -6.89
CA PRO A 2 14.12 -19.70 -6.57
C PRO A 2 12.83 -19.00 -6.22
N HIS A 3 12.86 -18.18 -5.17
CA HIS A 3 11.70 -17.37 -4.73
C HIS A 3 11.35 -16.26 -5.72
N VAL A 4 12.24 -15.96 -6.67
CA VAL A 4 12.05 -14.95 -7.70
C VAL A 4 12.19 -15.56 -9.10
N ARG A 5 11.44 -15.02 -10.07
CA ARG A 5 11.48 -15.44 -11.47
C ARG A 5 11.37 -14.25 -12.41
N PRO A 6 11.87 -14.37 -13.64
CA PRO A 6 11.52 -13.46 -14.71
C PRO A 6 10.04 -13.60 -15.07
N PHE A 7 9.47 -12.55 -15.65
CA PHE A 7 8.07 -12.52 -16.07
C PHE A 7 7.90 -11.64 -17.31
N ARG A 8 6.81 -11.87 -18.04
CA ARG A 8 6.42 -11.04 -19.17
C ARG A 8 5.58 -9.87 -18.62
N ALA A 9 6.15 -8.67 -18.63
CA ALA A 9 5.42 -7.48 -18.21
C ALA A 9 4.34 -7.08 -19.21
N VAL A 10 3.29 -6.44 -18.71
CA VAL A 10 2.34 -5.69 -19.53
C VAL A 10 2.67 -4.22 -19.36
N ARG A 11 2.98 -3.55 -20.46
CA ARG A 11 3.38 -2.13 -20.49
C ARG A 11 2.48 -1.31 -21.39
N TYR A 12 2.46 -0.02 -21.21
CA TYR A 12 1.93 0.90 -22.21
C TYR A 12 2.75 0.85 -23.48
N ASP A 13 2.07 1.01 -24.60
CA ASP A 13 2.68 1.35 -25.89
C ASP A 13 2.62 2.88 -26.03
N PRO A 14 3.75 3.60 -25.99
CA PRO A 14 3.75 5.06 -26.03
C PRO A 14 3.13 5.64 -27.31
N GLU A 15 3.26 4.94 -28.44
CA GLU A 15 2.68 5.37 -29.72
C GLU A 15 1.14 5.37 -29.69
N ARG A 16 0.53 4.52 -28.86
CA ARG A 16 -0.92 4.34 -28.76
C ARG A 16 -1.53 4.98 -27.51
N ALA A 17 -0.79 5.00 -26.43
CA ALA A 17 -1.25 5.52 -25.16
C ALA A 17 -0.96 7.02 -24.98
N GLY A 18 0.00 7.54 -25.73
CA GLY A 18 0.58 8.87 -25.52
C GLY A 18 1.69 8.86 -24.46
N PRO A 19 2.15 10.03 -24.01
CA PRO A 19 3.26 10.15 -23.07
C PRO A 19 2.94 9.47 -21.74
N LEU A 20 3.96 8.80 -21.15
CA LEU A 20 3.79 8.04 -19.91
C LEU A 20 3.33 8.90 -18.74
N GLU A 21 3.75 10.15 -18.67
CA GLU A 21 3.34 11.11 -17.64
C GLU A 21 1.83 11.37 -17.65
N ALA A 22 1.18 11.22 -18.79
CA ALA A 22 -0.26 11.39 -18.91
C ALA A 22 -1.05 10.15 -18.46
N VAL A 23 -0.48 8.96 -18.60
CA VAL A 23 -1.18 7.69 -18.38
C VAL A 23 -0.82 7.00 -17.08
N LEU A 24 0.28 7.38 -16.42
CA LEU A 24 0.66 6.87 -15.11
C LEU A 24 -0.10 7.57 -13.99
N ALA A 25 -0.10 6.97 -12.81
CA ALA A 25 -0.69 7.49 -11.58
C ALA A 25 0.17 7.04 -10.38
N PRO A 26 0.15 7.79 -9.27
CA PRO A 26 0.76 7.35 -8.03
C PRO A 26 0.04 6.09 -7.47
N PRO A 27 0.56 5.47 -6.40
CA PRO A 27 -0.09 4.36 -5.72
C PRO A 27 -1.54 4.69 -5.34
N TYR A 28 -2.43 3.71 -5.44
CA TYR A 28 -3.88 3.90 -5.29
C TYR A 28 -4.30 4.46 -3.92
N ASP A 29 -3.54 4.16 -2.88
CA ASP A 29 -3.77 4.52 -1.48
C ASP A 29 -3.40 5.98 -1.13
N VAL A 30 -2.69 6.67 -2.03
CA VAL A 30 -2.41 8.11 -1.89
C VAL A 30 -3.28 8.97 -2.82
N ILE A 31 -4.19 8.36 -3.59
CA ILE A 31 -5.08 9.07 -4.51
C ILE A 31 -6.36 9.45 -3.79
N ASP A 32 -6.51 10.73 -3.46
CA ASP A 32 -7.75 11.31 -2.98
C ASP A 32 -8.77 11.56 -4.13
N PRO A 33 -10.04 11.90 -3.84
CA PRO A 33 -11.05 12.16 -4.87
C PRO A 33 -10.68 13.25 -5.87
N ASP A 34 -10.03 14.32 -5.42
CA ASP A 34 -9.64 15.43 -6.29
C ASP A 34 -8.51 15.03 -7.24
N LEU A 35 -7.53 14.28 -6.75
CA LEU A 35 -6.47 13.72 -7.57
C LEU A 35 -7.02 12.68 -8.54
N GLN A 36 -7.95 11.81 -8.12
CA GLN A 36 -8.63 10.87 -9.00
C GLN A 36 -9.29 11.61 -10.17
N ASP A 37 -10.01 12.70 -9.88
CA ASP A 37 -10.67 13.50 -10.91
C ASP A 37 -9.68 14.18 -11.86
N ARG A 38 -8.56 14.70 -11.36
CA ARG A 38 -7.48 15.25 -12.21
C ARG A 38 -6.90 14.18 -13.14
N LEU A 39 -6.59 13.00 -12.61
CA LEU A 39 -6.05 11.88 -13.38
C LEU A 39 -7.04 11.37 -14.45
N TYR A 40 -8.33 11.31 -14.11
CA TYR A 40 -9.39 10.97 -15.09
C TYR A 40 -9.50 11.97 -16.23
N ARG A 41 -9.25 13.28 -15.97
CA ARG A 41 -9.24 14.33 -17.01
C ARG A 41 -7.93 14.36 -17.80
N ARG A 42 -6.81 13.95 -17.19
CA ARG A 42 -5.47 13.98 -17.79
C ARG A 42 -5.40 13.09 -19.05
N SER A 43 -5.91 11.87 -18.98
CA SER A 43 -5.95 10.98 -20.13
C SER A 43 -7.09 9.96 -20.02
N PRO A 44 -7.76 9.62 -21.15
CA PRO A 44 -8.68 8.48 -21.19
C PRO A 44 -7.98 7.12 -20.99
N GLN A 45 -6.65 7.06 -21.17
CA GLN A 45 -5.83 5.89 -20.93
C GLN A 45 -5.10 5.92 -19.57
N ASN A 46 -5.38 6.88 -18.68
CA ASN A 46 -4.72 6.92 -17.37
C ASN A 46 -5.05 5.67 -16.56
N ILE A 47 -3.99 5.06 -15.97
CA ILE A 47 -4.07 3.81 -15.21
C ILE A 47 -5.01 3.88 -14.00
N VAL A 48 -5.30 5.07 -13.48
CA VAL A 48 -6.26 5.28 -12.39
C VAL A 48 -7.59 4.60 -12.65
N ARG A 49 -8.02 4.54 -13.93
CA ARG A 49 -9.25 3.87 -14.35
C ARG A 49 -9.27 2.37 -14.13
N LEU A 50 -8.10 1.75 -14.04
CA LEU A 50 -7.93 0.34 -13.71
C LEU A 50 -7.69 0.14 -12.21
N VAL A 51 -6.79 0.93 -11.61
CA VAL A 51 -6.34 0.70 -10.23
C VAL A 51 -7.26 1.28 -9.18
N LEU A 52 -7.99 2.36 -9.52
CA LEU A 52 -8.94 3.04 -8.64
C LEU A 52 -10.09 3.61 -9.48
N GLY A 53 -10.93 2.71 -10.04
CA GLY A 53 -12.09 3.08 -10.83
C GLY A 53 -13.15 3.81 -10.00
N ARG A 54 -13.87 4.74 -10.63
CA ARG A 54 -14.99 5.44 -9.97
C ARG A 54 -16.10 4.48 -9.60
N THR A 55 -16.75 4.73 -8.47
CA THR A 55 -17.99 4.08 -8.04
C THR A 55 -19.20 4.92 -8.43
N PHE A 56 -20.34 4.27 -8.67
CA PHE A 56 -21.59 4.95 -9.03
C PHE A 56 -22.75 4.44 -8.17
N PRO A 57 -23.78 5.25 -7.93
CA PRO A 57 -24.95 4.87 -7.11
C PRO A 57 -25.68 3.60 -7.56
N GLY A 58 -25.52 3.20 -8.84
CA GLY A 58 -26.12 1.99 -9.42
C GLY A 58 -25.18 0.78 -9.47
N ASP A 59 -24.04 0.83 -8.78
CA ASP A 59 -23.10 -0.28 -8.79
C ASP A 59 -23.66 -1.50 -8.05
N GLY A 60 -23.47 -2.67 -8.65
CA GLY A 60 -23.93 -3.96 -8.16
C GLY A 60 -22.97 -5.10 -8.50
N PRO A 61 -23.34 -6.35 -8.24
CA PRO A 61 -22.44 -7.49 -8.40
C PRO A 61 -21.86 -7.67 -9.81
N THR A 62 -22.63 -7.31 -10.84
CA THR A 62 -22.26 -7.52 -12.26
C THR A 62 -21.81 -6.24 -12.96
N ASN A 63 -22.04 -5.08 -12.37
CA ASN A 63 -21.60 -3.78 -12.87
C ASN A 63 -21.09 -2.93 -11.72
N ASN A 64 -19.78 -2.86 -11.58
CA ASN A 64 -19.09 -2.11 -10.53
C ASN A 64 -17.71 -1.66 -11.03
N GLN A 65 -16.97 -0.96 -10.18
CA GLN A 65 -15.64 -0.47 -10.54
C GLN A 65 -14.69 -1.58 -11.03
N TYR A 66 -14.75 -2.79 -10.48
CA TYR A 66 -13.85 -3.89 -10.82
C TYR A 66 -14.21 -4.53 -12.15
N THR A 67 -15.48 -4.77 -12.39
CA THR A 67 -15.95 -5.32 -13.70
C THR A 67 -15.70 -4.33 -14.83
N ARG A 68 -15.87 -3.02 -14.58
CA ARG A 68 -15.52 -1.96 -15.53
C ARG A 68 -14.02 -1.91 -15.79
N ALA A 69 -13.18 -2.02 -14.75
CA ALA A 69 -11.73 -2.10 -14.90
C ALA A 69 -11.32 -3.33 -15.75
N ALA A 70 -11.93 -4.50 -15.51
CA ALA A 70 -11.66 -5.70 -16.29
C ALA A 70 -12.05 -5.56 -17.76
N ALA A 71 -13.20 -4.94 -18.05
CA ALA A 71 -13.63 -4.66 -19.41
C ALA A 71 -12.69 -3.69 -20.12
N LEU A 72 -12.26 -2.63 -19.39
CA LEU A 72 -11.34 -1.62 -19.92
C LEU A 72 -9.94 -2.20 -20.15
N TYR A 73 -9.41 -3.00 -19.23
CA TYR A 73 -8.14 -3.68 -19.36
C TYR A 73 -8.11 -4.58 -20.61
N ARG A 74 -9.16 -5.41 -20.82
CA ARG A 74 -9.28 -6.23 -22.04
C ARG A 74 -9.29 -5.37 -23.31
N ARG A 75 -10.04 -4.25 -23.30
CA ARG A 75 -10.09 -3.32 -24.44
C ARG A 75 -8.73 -2.71 -24.74
N TRP A 76 -8.01 -2.25 -23.72
CA TRP A 76 -6.67 -1.68 -23.90
C TRP A 76 -5.67 -2.70 -24.43
N ARG A 77 -5.79 -3.98 -23.98
CA ARG A 77 -4.98 -5.07 -24.51
C ARG A 77 -5.29 -5.38 -25.98
N GLN A 78 -6.56 -5.42 -26.34
CA GLN A 78 -7.00 -5.65 -27.73
C GLN A 78 -6.62 -4.50 -28.68
N ALA A 79 -6.71 -3.28 -28.20
CA ALA A 79 -6.32 -2.08 -28.95
C ALA A 79 -4.79 -1.88 -29.04
N GLY A 80 -3.98 -2.69 -28.32
CA GLY A 80 -2.53 -2.55 -28.28
C GLY A 80 -2.04 -1.37 -27.45
N ILE A 81 -2.93 -0.67 -26.72
CA ILE A 81 -2.56 0.39 -25.77
C ILE A 81 -1.70 -0.18 -24.65
N LEU A 82 -2.07 -1.37 -24.17
CA LEU A 82 -1.26 -2.19 -23.29
C LEU A 82 -0.77 -3.42 -24.04
N ARG A 83 0.53 -3.63 -24.11
CA ARG A 83 1.12 -4.80 -24.76
C ARG A 83 1.87 -5.69 -23.78
N LEU A 84 1.80 -7.00 -24.00
CA LEU A 84 2.55 -8.00 -23.25
C LEU A 84 3.93 -8.16 -23.89
N GLU A 85 4.97 -8.12 -23.11
CA GLU A 85 6.34 -8.42 -23.60
C GLU A 85 6.42 -9.83 -24.20
N ALA A 86 7.25 -9.96 -25.23
CA ALA A 86 7.38 -11.22 -25.96
C ALA A 86 7.99 -12.31 -25.06
N GLU A 87 9.04 -11.97 -24.35
CA GLU A 87 9.84 -12.91 -23.54
C GLU A 87 9.81 -12.54 -22.06
N PRO A 88 9.94 -13.54 -21.15
CA PRO A 88 10.14 -13.28 -19.75
C PRO A 88 11.48 -12.59 -19.48
N ALA A 89 11.46 -11.51 -18.70
CA ALA A 89 12.65 -10.77 -18.31
C ALA A 89 12.62 -10.39 -16.83
N LEU A 90 13.74 -9.97 -16.29
CA LEU A 90 13.82 -9.10 -15.11
C LEU A 90 13.96 -7.66 -15.59
N TYR A 91 13.54 -6.73 -14.75
CA TYR A 91 13.60 -5.32 -15.10
C TYR A 91 14.42 -4.59 -14.04
N LEU A 92 15.39 -3.79 -14.46
CA LEU A 92 16.04 -2.82 -13.59
C LEU A 92 15.16 -1.57 -13.58
N TYR A 93 14.74 -1.14 -12.40
CA TYR A 93 13.96 0.08 -12.21
C TYR A 93 14.73 1.03 -11.32
N ALA A 94 14.85 2.27 -11.75
CA ALA A 94 15.54 3.33 -11.03
C ALA A 94 14.66 4.55 -10.87
N GLN A 95 14.83 5.22 -9.72
CA GLN A 95 14.24 6.51 -9.39
C GLN A 95 15.35 7.52 -9.10
N ARG A 96 15.30 8.66 -9.77
CA ARG A 96 16.17 9.82 -9.53
C ARG A 96 15.34 10.94 -8.97
N TYR A 97 15.70 11.45 -7.80
CA TYR A 97 14.92 12.46 -7.07
C TYR A 97 15.79 13.34 -6.20
N GLN A 98 15.24 14.49 -5.77
CA GLN A 98 15.92 15.46 -4.92
C GLN A 98 15.58 15.24 -3.44
N VAL A 99 16.59 15.31 -2.57
CA VAL A 99 16.42 15.32 -1.10
C VAL A 99 17.29 16.45 -0.54
N GLY A 100 16.66 17.51 -0.07
CA GLY A 100 17.38 18.76 0.25
C GLY A 100 18.09 19.28 -0.98
N ASP A 101 19.37 19.61 -0.86
CA ASP A 101 20.20 20.12 -1.97
C ASP A 101 20.90 19.01 -2.77
N GLY A 102 20.58 17.75 -2.50
CA GLY A 102 21.26 16.62 -3.13
C GLY A 102 20.37 15.71 -3.95
N GLU A 103 20.88 15.32 -5.13
CA GLU A 103 20.24 14.29 -5.95
C GLU A 103 20.48 12.89 -5.36
N ARG A 104 19.46 12.04 -5.45
CA ARG A 104 19.49 10.64 -5.05
C ARG A 104 19.09 9.75 -6.22
N LEU A 105 19.77 8.60 -6.33
CA LEU A 105 19.46 7.53 -7.26
C LEU A 105 19.21 6.25 -6.45
N THR A 106 17.95 5.81 -6.42
CA THR A 106 17.56 4.51 -5.87
C THR A 106 17.25 3.58 -7.03
N TRP A 107 17.80 2.37 -7.02
CA TRP A 107 17.58 1.39 -8.07
C TRP A 107 17.43 -0.02 -7.50
N GLY A 108 16.77 -0.89 -8.24
CA GLY A 108 16.53 -2.27 -7.85
C GLY A 108 15.87 -3.07 -8.96
N TRP A 109 15.64 -4.34 -8.69
CA TRP A 109 15.16 -5.32 -9.68
C TRP A 109 13.66 -5.59 -9.50
N VAL A 110 12.90 -5.44 -10.57
CA VAL A 110 11.50 -5.87 -10.60
C VAL A 110 11.44 -7.33 -11.06
N VAL A 111 10.90 -8.16 -10.17
CA VAL A 111 10.86 -9.63 -10.32
C VAL A 111 9.46 -10.15 -10.02
N ALA A 112 9.14 -11.37 -10.45
CA ALA A 112 7.98 -12.10 -9.93
C ALA A 112 8.39 -12.88 -8.68
N ALA A 113 8.08 -12.34 -7.50
CA ALA A 113 8.37 -12.96 -6.21
C ALA A 113 7.27 -13.96 -5.82
N GLN A 114 7.66 -15.11 -5.31
CA GLN A 114 6.73 -16.11 -4.79
C GLN A 114 6.20 -15.66 -3.43
N VAL A 115 4.88 -15.66 -3.27
CA VAL A 115 4.26 -15.28 -2.01
C VAL A 115 4.25 -16.44 -1.00
N GLU A 116 4.38 -16.09 0.27
CA GLU A 116 4.33 -16.98 1.42
C GLU A 116 3.69 -16.25 2.61
N ALA A 117 3.40 -16.94 3.69
CA ALA A 117 2.92 -16.27 4.89
C ALA A 117 4.00 -15.31 5.42
N LEU A 118 3.63 -14.06 5.67
CA LEU A 118 4.55 -13.04 6.17
C LEU A 118 5.14 -13.45 7.53
N GLY A 119 6.44 -13.28 7.66
CA GLY A 119 7.18 -13.64 8.87
C GLY A 119 7.44 -15.16 9.07
N ALA A 120 6.87 -16.02 8.21
CA ALA A 120 7.10 -17.46 8.29
C ALA A 120 8.31 -17.92 7.47
N GLY A 121 8.81 -17.09 6.57
CA GLY A 121 9.88 -17.42 5.65
C GLY A 121 10.83 -16.24 5.42
N ARG A 122 11.01 -15.87 4.16
CA ARG A 122 12.00 -14.86 3.74
C ARG A 122 11.45 -13.45 3.67
N PHE A 123 10.12 -13.27 3.67
CA PHE A 123 9.49 -11.97 3.61
C PHE A 123 9.06 -11.53 5.00
N LEU A 124 9.68 -10.46 5.50
CA LEU A 124 9.46 -9.92 6.82
C LEU A 124 8.59 -8.66 6.74
N PRO A 125 7.44 -8.62 7.41
CA PRO A 125 6.63 -7.43 7.49
C PRO A 125 7.16 -6.47 8.56
N HIS A 126 6.88 -5.17 8.41
CA HIS A 126 7.09 -4.17 9.47
C HIS A 126 5.78 -3.57 9.98
N GLU A 127 4.64 -3.91 9.36
CA GLU A 127 3.31 -3.45 9.77
C GLU A 127 2.26 -4.56 9.68
N ALA A 128 1.13 -4.36 10.35
CA ALA A 128 -0.05 -5.20 10.23
C ALA A 128 -0.96 -4.68 9.11
N THR A 129 -1.63 -5.59 8.41
CA THR A 129 -2.54 -5.24 7.32
C THR A 129 -3.98 -5.11 7.79
N LEU A 130 -4.76 -4.30 7.06
CA LEU A 130 -6.18 -4.08 7.29
C LEU A 130 -7.04 -4.93 6.34
N PRO A 131 -8.25 -5.41 6.77
CA PRO A 131 -9.12 -6.23 5.93
C PRO A 131 -9.66 -5.51 4.68
N GLY A 132 -10.04 -4.22 4.81
CA GLY A 132 -10.67 -3.45 3.74
C GLY A 132 -9.82 -3.35 2.47
N PRO A 133 -8.59 -2.81 2.53
CA PRO A 133 -7.70 -2.72 1.37
C PRO A 133 -7.39 -4.07 0.72
N LYS A 134 -7.31 -5.16 1.51
CA LYS A 134 -7.12 -6.51 0.97
C LYS A 134 -8.33 -6.99 0.17
N ALA A 135 -9.54 -6.77 0.68
CA ALA A 135 -10.77 -7.16 -0.02
C ALA A 135 -10.92 -6.40 -1.35
N ASP A 136 -10.62 -5.10 -1.34
CA ASP A 136 -10.66 -4.26 -2.53
C ASP A 136 -9.66 -4.75 -3.61
N ARG A 137 -8.40 -4.98 -3.25
CA ARG A 137 -7.40 -5.48 -4.19
C ARG A 137 -7.73 -6.89 -4.68
N LEU A 138 -8.25 -7.77 -3.81
CA LEU A 138 -8.66 -9.11 -4.18
C LEU A 138 -9.79 -9.08 -5.21
N ALA A 139 -10.79 -8.23 -5.03
CA ALA A 139 -11.88 -8.05 -5.98
C ALA A 139 -11.35 -7.56 -7.35
N LEU A 140 -10.49 -6.53 -7.35
CA LEU A 140 -9.90 -6.01 -8.58
C LEU A 140 -9.10 -7.09 -9.34
N TRP A 141 -8.21 -7.80 -8.65
CA TRP A 141 -7.35 -8.80 -9.30
C TRP A 141 -8.13 -10.05 -9.73
N SER A 142 -9.19 -10.39 -9.00
CA SER A 142 -10.08 -11.49 -9.38
C SER A 142 -10.81 -11.21 -10.68
N GLU A 143 -11.24 -9.98 -10.92
CA GLU A 143 -11.93 -9.59 -12.13
C GLU A 143 -10.97 -9.35 -13.32
N THR A 144 -9.86 -8.65 -13.07
CA THR A 144 -8.92 -8.25 -14.12
C THR A 144 -7.94 -9.35 -14.50
N ARG A 145 -7.64 -10.30 -13.58
CA ARG A 145 -6.58 -11.31 -13.72
C ARG A 145 -5.21 -10.67 -13.91
N ALA A 146 -5.00 -9.48 -13.32
CA ALA A 146 -3.78 -8.70 -13.43
C ALA A 146 -3.44 -8.01 -12.11
N ILE A 147 -2.15 -7.82 -11.86
CA ILE A 147 -1.60 -7.03 -10.76
C ILE A 147 -0.95 -5.79 -11.37
N PHE A 148 -1.43 -4.61 -11.00
CA PHE A 148 -1.06 -3.34 -11.65
C PHE A 148 0.04 -2.56 -10.94
N SER A 149 0.49 -3.00 -9.77
CA SER A 149 1.55 -2.33 -9.02
C SER A 149 2.42 -3.34 -8.29
N GLN A 150 3.72 -3.06 -8.23
CA GLN A 150 4.67 -3.91 -7.53
C GLN A 150 4.64 -3.66 -6.02
N VAL A 151 5.01 -4.68 -5.25
CA VAL A 151 5.40 -4.57 -3.85
C VAL A 151 6.82 -4.04 -3.78
N PHE A 152 7.15 -3.27 -2.76
CA PHE A 152 8.50 -2.77 -2.52
C PHE A 152 9.17 -3.59 -1.42
N GLY A 153 10.32 -4.18 -1.72
CA GLY A 153 11.10 -5.00 -0.79
C GLY A 153 12.55 -4.55 -0.70
N LEU A 154 13.12 -4.65 0.48
CA LEU A 154 14.51 -4.31 0.78
C LEU A 154 15.27 -5.57 1.17
N TYR A 155 16.49 -5.72 0.68
CA TYR A 155 17.44 -6.71 1.15
C TYR A 155 18.82 -6.07 1.31
N HIS A 156 19.73 -6.76 1.98
CA HIS A 156 21.06 -6.25 2.22
C HIS A 156 22.10 -7.30 1.88
N ALA A 157 22.80 -7.12 0.76
CA ALA A 157 23.86 -8.01 0.31
C ALA A 157 24.93 -7.21 -0.45
N PRO A 158 26.18 -7.12 0.04
CA PRO A 158 27.25 -6.52 -0.72
C PRO A 158 27.63 -7.44 -1.90
N ASP A 159 27.21 -7.07 -3.11
CA ASP A 159 27.49 -7.82 -4.37
C ASP A 159 27.94 -6.84 -5.46
N GLU A 160 29.26 -6.69 -5.62
CA GLU A 160 29.83 -5.79 -6.63
C GLU A 160 29.49 -6.20 -8.08
N ALA A 161 29.24 -7.46 -8.32
CA ALA A 161 28.86 -7.88 -9.67
C ALA A 161 27.37 -7.59 -9.95
N GLU A 162 26.51 -7.52 -8.95
CA GLU A 162 25.15 -6.95 -9.08
C GLU A 162 25.24 -5.47 -9.42
N ARG A 163 26.09 -4.70 -8.69
CA ARG A 163 26.34 -3.29 -8.98
C ARG A 163 26.82 -3.08 -10.40
N ALA A 164 27.86 -3.82 -10.82
CA ALA A 164 28.43 -3.72 -12.17
C ALA A 164 27.39 -4.03 -13.24
N LEU A 165 26.53 -5.02 -13.03
CA LEU A 165 25.44 -5.37 -13.94
C LEU A 165 24.42 -4.21 -14.05
N ALA A 166 23.98 -3.65 -12.93
CA ALA A 166 23.03 -2.55 -12.92
C ALA A 166 23.59 -1.32 -13.65
N PHE A 167 24.81 -0.90 -13.33
CA PHE A 167 25.44 0.25 -13.99
C PHE A 167 25.71 0.02 -15.49
N ARG A 168 26.04 -1.20 -15.90
CA ARG A 168 26.17 -1.53 -17.32
C ARG A 168 24.84 -1.40 -18.06
N LEU A 169 23.71 -1.80 -17.45
CA LEU A 169 22.38 -1.61 -18.03
C LEU A 169 22.01 -0.12 -18.08
N MET A 170 22.27 0.61 -17.01
CA MET A 170 21.97 2.06 -16.94
C MET A 170 22.80 2.91 -17.90
N ALA A 171 23.95 2.42 -18.37
CA ALA A 171 24.74 3.08 -19.41
C ALA A 171 24.09 3.02 -20.81
N GLY A 172 23.11 2.12 -21.01
CA GLY A 172 22.32 2.01 -22.23
C GLY A 172 21.02 2.81 -22.14
N GLU A 173 20.35 2.96 -23.29
CA GLU A 173 19.05 3.60 -23.35
C GLU A 173 18.00 2.83 -22.52
N PRO A 174 17.20 3.51 -21.68
CA PRO A 174 16.14 2.85 -20.95
C PRO A 174 15.01 2.42 -21.89
N LEU A 175 14.36 1.31 -21.56
CA LEU A 175 13.14 0.86 -22.23
C LEU A 175 12.01 1.89 -22.09
N GLU A 176 11.92 2.52 -20.93
CA GLU A 176 10.94 3.55 -20.60
C GLU A 176 11.56 4.60 -19.67
N ARG A 177 11.11 5.84 -19.86
CA ARG A 177 11.46 6.99 -19.03
C ARG A 177 10.23 7.88 -18.83
N SER A 178 10.02 8.36 -17.62
CA SER A 178 8.98 9.33 -17.29
C SER A 178 9.38 10.17 -16.08
N VAL A 179 8.73 11.33 -15.92
CA VAL A 179 8.84 12.17 -14.73
C VAL A 179 7.45 12.31 -14.13
N ASP A 180 7.32 12.07 -12.84
CA ASP A 180 6.03 12.21 -12.15
C ASP A 180 5.75 13.67 -11.71
N ASP A 181 4.57 13.87 -11.08
CA ASP A 181 4.15 15.20 -10.62
C ASP A 181 5.02 15.75 -9.47
N ASP A 182 5.78 14.91 -8.79
CA ASP A 182 6.72 15.28 -7.72
C ASP A 182 8.14 15.54 -8.25
N GLY A 183 8.33 15.45 -9.57
CA GLY A 183 9.62 15.64 -10.24
C GLY A 183 10.56 14.45 -10.11
N VAL A 184 10.06 13.29 -9.70
CA VAL A 184 10.85 12.05 -9.66
C VAL A 184 10.96 11.50 -11.08
N GLU A 185 12.19 11.28 -11.52
CA GLU A 185 12.46 10.60 -12.77
C GLU A 185 12.46 9.07 -12.57
N HIS A 186 11.69 8.39 -13.39
CA HIS A 186 11.56 6.94 -13.41
C HIS A 186 12.15 6.38 -14.69
N GLN A 187 13.01 5.37 -14.56
CA GLN A 187 13.65 4.71 -15.70
C GLN A 187 13.59 3.20 -15.54
N VAL A 188 13.38 2.48 -16.65
CA VAL A 188 13.28 1.02 -16.67
C VAL A 188 14.18 0.47 -17.77
N TRP A 189 14.99 -0.56 -17.46
CA TRP A 189 15.75 -1.34 -18.41
C TRP A 189 15.37 -2.81 -18.34
N VAL A 190 15.56 -3.53 -19.44
CA VAL A 190 15.28 -4.97 -19.51
C VAL A 190 16.58 -5.75 -19.29
N LEU A 191 16.52 -6.75 -18.42
CA LEU A 191 17.54 -7.80 -18.32
C LEU A 191 16.96 -9.08 -18.94
N PRO A 192 17.30 -9.39 -20.20
CA PRO A 192 16.77 -10.55 -20.91
C PRO A 192 17.31 -11.86 -20.34
N ALA A 193 16.77 -12.98 -20.78
CA ALA A 193 17.27 -14.31 -20.46
C ALA A 193 18.75 -14.43 -20.85
N GLY A 194 19.57 -14.99 -19.97
CA GLY A 194 21.00 -15.16 -20.18
C GLY A 194 21.77 -15.41 -18.89
N PRO A 195 23.10 -15.51 -18.97
CA PRO A 195 23.96 -15.80 -17.82
C PRO A 195 23.81 -14.75 -16.68
N ASP A 196 23.73 -13.46 -17.03
CA ASP A 196 23.57 -12.38 -16.06
C ASP A 196 22.24 -12.49 -15.30
N GLN A 197 21.14 -12.77 -16.01
CA GLN A 197 19.82 -12.98 -15.39
C GLN A 197 19.85 -14.22 -14.48
N ALA A 198 20.43 -15.33 -14.95
CA ALA A 198 20.51 -16.55 -14.15
C ALA A 198 21.35 -16.35 -12.87
N ARG A 199 22.49 -15.65 -13.00
CA ARG A 199 23.33 -15.28 -11.86
C ARG A 199 22.60 -14.41 -10.85
N LEU A 200 21.90 -13.38 -11.31
CA LEU A 200 21.13 -12.48 -10.44
C LEU A 200 20.01 -13.24 -9.71
N ILE A 201 19.27 -14.11 -10.38
CA ILE A 201 18.26 -14.97 -9.76
C ILE A 201 18.87 -15.84 -8.66
N ALA A 202 20.05 -16.42 -8.91
CA ALA A 202 20.76 -17.22 -7.92
C ALA A 202 21.19 -16.39 -6.70
N ALA A 203 21.66 -15.15 -6.92
CA ALA A 203 22.04 -14.22 -5.85
C ALA A 203 20.84 -13.74 -5.00
N LEU A 204 19.69 -13.52 -5.63
CA LEU A 204 18.45 -13.10 -4.95
C LEU A 204 17.76 -14.25 -4.20
N ALA A 205 17.91 -15.48 -4.66
CA ALA A 205 17.20 -16.64 -4.11
C ALA A 205 17.41 -16.87 -2.60
N PRO A 206 18.60 -16.69 -1.99
CA PRO A 206 18.81 -16.87 -0.55
C PRO A 206 18.41 -15.66 0.30
N GLN A 207 18.11 -14.50 -0.28
CA GLN A 207 17.97 -13.25 0.46
C GLN A 207 16.71 -13.23 1.32
N THR A 208 16.84 -12.65 2.52
CA THR A 208 15.72 -12.22 3.35
C THR A 208 15.33 -10.81 2.93
N VAL A 209 14.04 -10.60 2.73
CA VAL A 209 13.47 -9.35 2.22
C VAL A 209 12.56 -8.75 3.28
N VAL A 210 12.82 -7.50 3.65
CA VAL A 210 11.90 -6.70 4.45
C VAL A 210 10.96 -5.98 3.49
N LEU A 211 9.66 -6.15 3.66
CA LEU A 211 8.68 -5.40 2.88
C LEU A 211 8.73 -3.93 3.32
N ALA A 212 9.08 -3.04 2.41
CA ALA A 212 9.09 -1.60 2.65
C ALA A 212 7.73 -0.96 2.39
N ASP A 213 6.99 -1.51 1.40
CA ASP A 213 5.63 -1.08 1.06
C ASP A 213 4.86 -2.22 0.36
N GLY A 214 3.53 -2.17 0.44
CA GLY A 214 2.65 -3.11 -0.25
C GLY A 214 2.32 -4.38 0.52
N HIS A 215 2.32 -4.37 1.85
CA HIS A 215 1.91 -5.50 2.69
C HIS A 215 0.52 -6.03 2.31
N HIS A 216 -0.45 -5.13 2.11
CA HIS A 216 -1.80 -5.50 1.65
C HIS A 216 -1.78 -6.21 0.29
N ARG A 217 -0.94 -5.72 -0.66
CA ARG A 217 -0.78 -6.34 -1.99
C ARG A 217 -0.15 -7.73 -1.90
N PHE A 218 0.87 -7.89 -1.05
CA PHE A 218 1.52 -9.17 -0.84
C PHE A 218 0.57 -10.22 -0.26
N GLU A 219 -0.15 -9.88 0.82
CA GLU A 219 -1.14 -10.78 1.43
C GLU A 219 -2.34 -11.05 0.53
N THR A 220 -2.76 -10.07 -0.29
CA THR A 220 -3.81 -10.28 -1.30
C THR A 220 -3.36 -11.30 -2.36
N ALA A 221 -2.09 -11.24 -2.79
CA ALA A 221 -1.55 -12.23 -3.71
C ALA A 221 -1.50 -13.64 -3.10
N LEU A 222 -1.19 -13.72 -1.80
CA LEU A 222 -1.25 -14.99 -1.06
C LEU A 222 -2.69 -15.52 -0.97
N ALA A 223 -3.66 -14.67 -0.63
CA ALA A 223 -5.06 -15.05 -0.57
C ALA A 223 -5.59 -15.49 -1.95
N LEU A 224 -5.18 -14.82 -3.03
CA LEU A 224 -5.51 -15.21 -4.40
C LEU A 224 -4.95 -16.60 -4.73
N ALA A 225 -3.72 -16.89 -4.31
CA ALA A 225 -3.06 -18.17 -4.54
C ALA A 225 -3.74 -19.33 -3.79
N GLN A 226 -4.26 -19.05 -2.60
CA GLN A 226 -4.97 -20.02 -1.77
C GLN A 226 -6.45 -20.17 -2.16
N GLY A 227 -6.99 -19.24 -2.91
CA GLY A 227 -8.38 -19.20 -3.36
C GLY A 227 -8.62 -19.98 -4.67
N PRO A 228 -9.85 -19.88 -5.22
CA PRO A 228 -10.23 -20.57 -6.46
C PRO A 228 -9.36 -20.25 -7.67
N LEU A 229 -8.72 -19.07 -7.68
CA LEU A 229 -7.84 -18.62 -8.75
C LEU A 229 -6.39 -19.10 -8.61
N GLY A 230 -6.05 -19.81 -7.54
CA GLY A 230 -4.69 -20.30 -7.27
C GLY A 230 -4.14 -21.26 -8.33
N ARG A 231 -5.02 -21.84 -9.15
CA ARG A 231 -4.64 -22.72 -10.28
C ARG A 231 -4.22 -21.96 -11.54
N LEU A 232 -4.43 -20.64 -11.58
CA LEU A 232 -4.04 -19.84 -12.75
C LEU A 232 -2.52 -19.73 -12.85
N PRO A 233 -1.95 -19.73 -14.07
CA PRO A 233 -0.55 -19.45 -14.27
C PRO A 233 -0.18 -18.10 -13.65
N GLY A 234 0.87 -18.10 -12.83
CA GLY A 234 1.32 -16.89 -12.12
C GLY A 234 0.64 -16.61 -10.79
N ALA A 235 -0.48 -17.28 -10.44
CA ALA A 235 -1.01 -17.25 -9.09
C ALA A 235 0.08 -17.67 -8.08
N GLY A 236 0.10 -17.05 -6.92
CA GLY A 236 1.17 -17.27 -5.93
C GLY A 236 2.45 -16.46 -6.20
N ARG A 237 2.41 -15.51 -7.12
CA ARG A 237 3.48 -14.55 -7.36
C ARG A 237 2.96 -13.13 -7.41
N VAL A 238 3.82 -12.21 -6.98
CA VAL A 238 3.55 -10.77 -7.04
C VAL A 238 4.75 -10.06 -7.69
N PRO A 239 4.54 -9.07 -8.57
CA PRO A 239 5.63 -8.23 -9.01
C PRO A 239 6.19 -7.50 -7.80
N MET A 240 7.51 -7.55 -7.63
CA MET A 240 8.20 -6.94 -6.50
C MET A 240 9.44 -6.19 -6.98
N TRP A 241 9.55 -4.94 -6.56
CA TRP A 241 10.76 -4.14 -6.71
C TRP A 241 11.67 -4.41 -5.51
N LEU A 242 12.81 -5.02 -5.76
CA LEU A 242 13.81 -5.41 -4.77
C LEU A 242 14.98 -4.45 -4.82
N VAL A 243 15.20 -3.70 -3.76
CA VAL A 243 16.33 -2.76 -3.62
C VAL A 243 17.35 -3.33 -2.65
N ASN A 244 18.61 -3.39 -3.11
CA ASN A 244 19.75 -3.80 -2.30
C ASN A 244 20.30 -2.60 -1.54
N THR A 245 20.04 -2.54 -0.23
CA THR A 245 20.45 -1.40 0.63
C THR A 245 21.96 -1.30 0.84
N ALA A 246 22.74 -2.34 0.48
CA ALA A 246 24.20 -2.26 0.46
C ALA A 246 24.73 -1.53 -0.78
N LEU A 247 23.93 -1.42 -1.86
CA LEU A 247 24.37 -0.91 -3.16
C LEU A 247 23.64 0.38 -3.57
N ALA A 248 22.38 0.54 -3.18
CA ALA A 248 21.55 1.67 -3.52
C ALA A 248 20.96 2.33 -2.25
N PRO A 249 21.09 3.65 -2.09
CA PRO A 249 20.54 4.34 -0.95
C PRO A 249 19.00 4.33 -1.00
N VAL A 250 18.37 4.20 0.17
CA VAL A 250 16.94 4.35 0.35
C VAL A 250 16.69 5.52 1.28
N THR A 251 15.89 6.47 0.85
CA THR A 251 15.50 7.61 1.69
C THR A 251 14.28 7.25 2.49
N VAL A 252 14.42 7.29 3.82
CA VAL A 252 13.30 7.13 4.76
C VAL A 252 12.82 8.54 5.13
N LEU A 253 11.61 8.87 4.69
CA LEU A 253 10.98 10.15 5.01
C LEU A 253 10.13 10.01 6.27
N PRO A 254 10.08 11.06 7.13
CA PRO A 254 9.19 11.06 8.29
C PRO A 254 7.74 11.11 7.81
N THR A 255 6.92 10.20 8.32
CA THR A 255 5.48 10.25 8.08
C THR A 255 4.82 10.98 9.24
N HIS A 256 4.52 12.26 9.04
CA HIS A 256 3.85 13.08 10.05
C HIS A 256 2.40 12.67 10.22
N ARG A 257 1.89 12.77 11.45
CA ARG A 257 0.48 12.55 11.79
C ARG A 257 -0.12 13.86 12.24
N VAL A 258 -1.23 14.25 11.63
CA VAL A 258 -2.00 15.44 11.99
C VAL A 258 -3.30 15.00 12.61
N LEU A 259 -3.55 15.41 13.86
CA LEU A 259 -4.84 15.23 14.50
C LEU A 259 -5.73 16.38 14.03
N LEU A 260 -6.79 16.06 13.32
CA LEU A 260 -7.80 17.03 12.92
C LEU A 260 -8.71 17.34 14.12
N ALA A 261 -9.23 18.58 14.18
CA ALA A 261 -10.18 18.96 15.19
C ALA A 261 -11.41 18.02 15.12
N ALA A 262 -11.73 17.39 16.25
CA ALA A 262 -12.88 16.52 16.39
C ALA A 262 -13.43 16.63 17.81
N GLU A 263 -14.73 16.36 17.98
CA GLU A 263 -15.36 16.31 19.29
C GLU A 263 -14.68 15.26 20.19
N GLY A 264 -14.37 15.63 21.42
CA GLY A 264 -13.73 14.74 22.40
C GLY A 264 -12.20 14.65 22.30
N LEU A 265 -11.55 15.42 21.43
CA LEU A 265 -10.09 15.54 21.49
C LEU A 265 -9.65 16.30 22.75
N PRO A 266 -8.60 15.84 23.46
CA PRO A 266 -8.02 16.56 24.56
C PRO A 266 -7.49 17.94 24.11
N SER A 267 -7.48 18.90 25.02
CA SER A 267 -6.78 20.16 24.80
C SER A 267 -5.30 19.95 24.58
N TRP A 268 -4.62 20.95 24.00
CA TRP A 268 -3.15 20.87 23.78
C TRP A 268 -2.40 20.60 25.08
N ASP A 269 -2.75 21.27 26.17
CA ASP A 269 -2.10 21.09 27.48
C ASP A 269 -2.36 19.71 28.07
N GLU A 270 -3.52 19.13 27.80
CA GLU A 270 -3.82 17.77 28.21
C GLU A 270 -3.06 16.74 27.39
N LEU A 271 -2.91 16.96 26.08
CA LEU A 271 -2.05 16.15 25.22
C LEU A 271 -0.60 16.19 25.69
N LEU A 272 -0.08 17.36 26.06
CA LEU A 272 1.28 17.50 26.57
C LEU A 272 1.46 16.74 27.90
N ARG A 273 0.47 16.84 28.83
CA ARG A 273 0.49 16.07 30.07
C ARG A 273 0.49 14.56 29.82
N LEU A 274 -0.37 14.08 28.96
CA LEU A 274 -0.41 12.67 28.58
C LEU A 274 0.88 12.21 27.90
N ALA A 275 1.50 13.07 27.11
CA ALA A 275 2.78 12.77 26.48
C ALA A 275 3.91 12.63 27.49
N GLN A 276 3.92 13.40 28.59
CA GLN A 276 4.95 13.32 29.63
C GLN A 276 4.99 11.98 30.37
N ASP A 277 3.88 11.22 30.36
CA ASP A 277 3.82 9.87 30.94
C ASP A 277 4.68 8.86 30.13
N ALA A 278 4.91 9.14 28.86
CA ALA A 278 5.58 8.22 27.93
C ALA A 278 6.86 8.80 27.31
N PHE A 279 7.01 10.12 27.30
CA PHE A 279 8.09 10.85 26.63
C PHE A 279 8.71 11.92 27.52
N GLN A 280 9.97 12.23 27.29
CA GLN A 280 10.55 13.47 27.76
C GLN A 280 10.10 14.59 26.83
N VAL A 281 9.36 15.56 27.37
CA VAL A 281 8.80 16.68 26.61
C VAL A 281 9.63 17.93 26.86
N GLU A 282 10.19 18.50 25.83
CA GLU A 282 10.97 19.73 25.88
C GLU A 282 10.40 20.76 24.90
N ARG A 283 10.23 22.00 25.34
CA ARG A 283 9.83 23.10 24.47
C ARG A 283 11.07 23.72 23.85
N LEU A 284 11.16 23.67 22.53
CA LEU A 284 12.28 24.27 21.82
C LEU A 284 12.12 25.80 21.70
N PRO A 285 13.18 26.60 21.83
CA PRO A 285 13.17 28.04 21.57
C PRO A 285 12.66 28.32 20.16
N GLY A 286 11.77 29.29 20.01
CA GLY A 286 11.21 29.67 18.70
C GLY A 286 10.07 28.75 18.18
N SER A 287 9.64 27.76 18.95
CA SER A 287 8.42 27.03 18.61
C SER A 287 7.21 27.95 18.66
N PRO A 288 6.39 28.02 17.62
CA PRO A 288 5.18 28.84 17.66
C PRO A 288 4.26 28.34 18.77
N GLU A 289 3.65 29.25 19.50
CA GLU A 289 2.55 28.93 20.42
C GLU A 289 1.38 28.34 19.59
N PRO A 290 0.69 27.31 20.13
CA PRO A 290 -0.51 26.81 19.47
C PRO A 290 -1.55 27.93 19.49
N GLN A 291 -1.73 28.59 18.35
CA GLN A 291 -2.82 29.58 18.21
C GLN A 291 -4.11 28.80 18.07
N GLY A 292 -5.06 29.12 18.93
CA GLY A 292 -6.43 28.65 18.84
C GLY A 292 -7.02 29.00 17.47
N GLY A 293 -7.51 28.02 16.72
CA GLY A 293 -7.83 28.07 15.32
C GLY A 293 -8.74 29.22 14.89
N GLY A 294 -8.20 30.08 14.03
CA GLY A 294 -8.95 30.86 13.08
C GLY A 294 -8.73 30.25 11.70
N ALA A 295 -9.79 29.99 10.98
CA ALA A 295 -9.74 29.49 9.62
C ALA A 295 -9.13 30.57 8.70
N GLY A 296 -7.98 30.29 8.10
CA GLY A 296 -7.49 31.07 6.98
C GLY A 296 -6.04 31.53 7.03
N GLU A 297 -5.08 30.60 7.16
CA GLU A 297 -3.72 30.72 6.59
C GLU A 297 -2.96 29.42 6.92
N PRO A 298 -2.12 28.88 6.05
CA PRO A 298 -1.32 27.71 6.39
C PRO A 298 -0.33 28.11 7.50
N ALA A 299 -0.54 27.55 8.69
CA ALA A 299 0.32 27.78 9.85
C ALA A 299 1.77 27.40 9.52
N PRO A 300 2.79 28.17 9.97
CA PRO A 300 4.18 27.78 9.85
C PRO A 300 4.39 26.44 10.53
N ARG A 301 5.17 25.57 9.90
CA ARG A 301 5.42 24.19 10.35
C ARG A 301 5.97 24.18 11.76
N PRO A 302 5.32 23.56 12.76
CA PRO A 302 5.87 23.45 14.10
C PRO A 302 7.09 22.54 14.08
N SER A 303 8.25 23.07 14.47
CA SER A 303 9.46 22.30 14.69
C SER A 303 9.45 21.68 16.09
N THR A 304 8.57 20.70 16.33
CA THR A 304 8.58 19.95 17.58
C THR A 304 9.23 18.60 17.31
N SER A 305 10.46 18.42 17.76
CA SER A 305 11.12 17.12 17.72
C SER A 305 10.87 16.36 19.01
N TRP A 306 10.39 15.14 18.91
CA TRP A 306 10.22 14.22 20.02
C TRP A 306 11.39 13.26 20.06
N VAL A 307 12.13 13.23 21.17
CA VAL A 307 13.24 12.28 21.39
C VAL A 307 12.77 11.19 22.35
N PRO A 308 12.84 9.89 21.95
CA PRO A 308 12.51 8.80 22.87
C PRO A 308 13.50 8.77 24.05
N MET A 309 13.01 8.57 25.28
CA MET A 309 13.87 8.37 26.44
C MET A 309 14.80 7.18 26.25
N GLY A 310 16.11 7.45 26.09
CA GLY A 310 17.16 6.45 26.18
C GLY A 310 17.20 5.85 27.57
N ARG A 311 17.34 4.53 27.68
CA ARG A 311 17.51 3.81 28.95
C ARG A 311 18.66 4.42 29.77
N ARG A 312 18.39 4.96 30.97
CA ARG A 312 19.40 5.08 32.00
C ARG A 312 19.68 3.66 32.50
N GLY A 313 20.95 3.27 32.51
CA GLY A 313 21.38 1.98 33.00
C GLY A 313 20.99 1.79 34.48
N GLY A 314 20.08 0.86 34.72
CA GLY A 314 19.70 0.35 36.02
C GLY A 314 19.35 -1.12 35.87
N SER A 315 20.03 -1.97 36.62
CA SER A 315 19.80 -3.42 36.68
C SER A 315 18.50 -3.73 37.41
N GLY A 316 17.36 -3.65 36.70
CA GLY A 316 16.05 -4.08 37.16
C GLY A 316 15.39 -4.94 36.10
N PRO A 317 14.44 -5.86 36.45
CA PRO A 317 13.78 -6.71 35.47
C PRO A 317 13.05 -5.86 34.44
N ALA A 318 13.21 -6.23 33.16
CA ALA A 318 12.68 -5.50 32.04
C ALA A 318 11.17 -5.27 32.19
N PRO A 319 10.67 -4.03 32.13
CA PRO A 319 9.25 -3.79 32.07
C PRO A 319 8.69 -4.42 30.78
N ARG A 320 7.60 -5.14 30.93
CA ARG A 320 6.89 -5.76 29.81
C ARG A 320 6.61 -4.67 28.77
N ARG A 321 7.09 -4.87 27.55
CA ARG A 321 6.92 -4.00 26.40
C ARG A 321 5.42 -3.85 26.08
N ARG A 322 4.75 -2.90 26.73
CA ARG A 322 3.40 -2.45 26.37
C ARG A 322 3.51 -0.98 26.00
N GLY A 323 3.30 -0.66 24.75
CA GLY A 323 2.79 0.64 24.36
C GLY A 323 3.60 1.49 23.39
N ILE A 324 4.93 1.45 23.36
CA ILE A 324 5.71 2.45 22.58
C ILE A 324 5.63 2.22 21.07
N TRP A 325 5.49 0.98 20.63
CA TRP A 325 5.39 0.64 19.20
C TRP A 325 3.96 0.78 18.63
N ARG A 326 2.92 0.80 19.45
CA ARG A 326 1.53 0.95 18.99
C ARG A 326 1.20 2.35 18.46
N TRP A 327 1.90 3.37 18.89
CA TRP A 327 1.68 4.74 18.43
C TRP A 327 2.26 5.01 17.05
N TRP A 328 3.27 4.24 16.65
CA TRP A 328 3.94 4.37 15.36
C TRP A 328 3.36 3.49 14.26
N LEU A 329 2.56 2.48 14.61
CA LEU A 329 2.14 1.43 13.69
C LEU A 329 0.63 1.29 13.50
N SER A 330 -0.21 2.05 14.20
CA SER A 330 -1.65 2.00 14.00
C SER A 330 -2.13 3.15 13.12
N THR A 331 -2.14 2.95 11.84
CA THR A 331 -3.10 3.61 10.98
C THR A 331 -4.44 2.95 11.23
N GLU A 332 -5.38 3.71 11.80
CA GLU A 332 -6.74 3.32 12.12
C GLU A 332 -6.90 2.27 13.23
N SER A 333 -7.36 2.74 14.34
CA SER A 333 -8.55 2.33 15.04
C SER A 333 -8.48 2.71 16.51
N SER A 334 -9.51 3.43 16.90
CA SER A 334 -10.04 3.49 18.25
C SER A 334 -9.01 3.72 19.37
N TRP A 335 -8.65 4.98 19.53
CA TRP A 335 -8.27 5.45 20.83
C TRP A 335 -9.51 5.34 21.72
N THR A 336 -9.64 4.26 22.49
CA THR A 336 -10.51 4.19 23.66
C THR A 336 -9.65 4.53 24.86
N PRO A 337 -9.98 5.58 25.63
CA PRO A 337 -9.34 5.79 26.93
C PRO A 337 -9.61 4.55 27.79
N SER A 338 -8.59 3.93 28.31
CA SER A 338 -8.75 2.93 29.36
C SER A 338 -9.26 3.67 30.60
N SER A 339 -10.56 3.61 30.86
CA SER A 339 -11.13 3.97 32.16
C SER A 339 -10.69 2.89 33.15
N SER A 340 -9.59 3.09 33.82
CA SER A 340 -9.27 2.37 35.04
C SER A 340 -9.80 3.21 36.22
N GLY A 341 -10.86 2.67 36.85
CA GLY A 341 -11.14 2.87 38.24
C GLY A 341 -12.05 4.03 38.61
N ARG A 342 -13.33 3.73 38.81
CA ARG A 342 -14.03 4.09 40.04
C ARG A 342 -15.34 3.28 40.21
N GLY A 343 -15.38 2.55 41.29
CA GLY A 343 -16.33 2.36 42.33
C GLY A 343 -17.81 2.10 41.98
N GLU A 344 -18.22 0.96 42.42
CA GLU A 344 -19.61 0.52 42.59
C GLU A 344 -20.55 1.57 43.16
N ALA A 345 -21.75 1.69 42.56
CA ALA A 345 -22.95 2.00 43.32
C ALA A 345 -24.15 1.31 42.65
N ARG A 346 -24.63 0.28 43.32
CA ARG A 346 -25.94 -0.36 43.10
C ARG A 346 -27.08 0.66 43.24
N ARG A 347 -28.06 0.65 42.34
CA ARG A 347 -29.49 0.77 42.72
C ARG A 347 -30.42 0.16 41.67
N ARG A 348 -31.45 -0.49 42.23
CA ARG A 348 -32.53 -1.31 41.66
C ARG A 348 -33.52 -0.49 40.83
N GLY A 349 -34.24 -1.21 39.91
CA GLY A 349 -35.34 -0.78 39.07
C GLY A 349 -36.60 -0.27 39.82
N PRO A 350 -37.78 -0.17 39.22
CA PRO A 350 -38.47 -1.09 38.32
C PRO A 350 -39.36 -0.49 37.18
N SER A 351 -39.76 -1.42 36.27
CA SER A 351 -41.09 -1.60 35.63
C SER A 351 -41.81 -0.52 34.82
N GLY A 352 -42.22 -0.91 33.61
CA GLY A 352 -43.59 -0.77 33.13
C GLY A 352 -43.83 0.22 31.97
N GLY A 353 -44.45 -0.27 30.87
CA GLY A 353 -45.20 0.58 30.00
C GLY A 353 -45.17 0.23 28.50
N SER A 354 -46.15 -0.50 28.09
CA SER A 354 -46.59 -0.87 26.73
C SER A 354 -46.92 0.30 25.81
N GLY A 355 -46.69 0.18 24.52
CA GLY A 355 -47.27 1.03 23.48
C GLY A 355 -46.61 0.90 22.11
N SER A 356 -47.21 0.13 21.21
CA SER A 356 -46.97 0.12 19.75
C SER A 356 -47.96 1.03 19.04
N PRO A 357 -47.92 1.16 17.69
CA PRO A 357 -46.84 1.58 16.80
C PRO A 357 -47.31 2.72 15.86
N THR A 358 -46.39 3.48 15.30
CA THR A 358 -46.67 4.20 14.03
C THR A 358 -45.46 4.18 13.09
N ARG A 359 -45.67 3.70 11.88
CA ARG A 359 -44.79 3.69 10.74
C ARG A 359 -44.37 5.12 10.37
N ARG A 360 -43.08 5.37 10.22
CA ARG A 360 -42.55 6.37 9.30
C ARG A 360 -41.17 5.97 8.79
N ALA A 361 -40.94 6.38 7.53
CA ALA A 361 -39.90 6.05 6.57
C ALA A 361 -38.44 6.07 7.08
N ARG A 362 -37.62 5.18 6.52
CA ARG A 362 -36.18 5.06 6.73
C ARG A 362 -35.40 6.07 5.89
N PRO A 363 -34.35 6.68 6.43
CA PRO A 363 -33.16 7.09 5.67
C PRO A 363 -32.00 6.11 5.92
N GLY A 364 -31.15 5.97 4.90
CA GLY A 364 -29.87 5.38 4.72
C GLY A 364 -29.20 4.58 5.85
N ALA A 365 -28.84 3.33 5.51
CA ALA A 365 -28.10 2.41 6.36
C ALA A 365 -26.64 2.84 6.52
N GLY A 366 -26.32 3.45 7.68
CA GLY A 366 -24.96 3.55 8.17
C GLY A 366 -24.57 2.26 8.89
N TRP A 367 -23.41 1.71 8.58
CA TRP A 367 -22.86 0.53 9.23
C TRP A 367 -22.60 0.77 10.71
N ARG A 368 -23.24 0.01 11.56
CA ARG A 368 -22.97 0.00 13.02
C ARG A 368 -21.85 -1.01 13.33
N LYS A 369 -20.93 -0.63 14.23
CA LYS A 369 -19.93 -1.52 14.81
C LYS A 369 -20.60 -2.71 15.51
N GLY A 370 -20.22 -3.95 15.14
CA GLY A 370 -20.59 -5.15 15.88
C GLY A 370 -21.37 -6.22 15.11
N GLU A 371 -21.80 -5.95 13.87
CA GLU A 371 -22.47 -6.99 13.07
C GLU A 371 -21.46 -7.71 12.20
N GLY A 372 -21.15 -8.94 12.56
CA GLY A 372 -20.40 -9.85 11.70
C GLY A 372 -21.17 -10.12 10.40
N TRP A 373 -20.46 -10.42 9.33
CA TRP A 373 -21.02 -10.85 8.05
C TRP A 373 -22.03 -12.00 8.29
N PRO A 374 -23.19 -11.96 7.63
CA PRO A 374 -24.08 -13.12 7.64
C PRO A 374 -23.33 -14.33 7.06
N PRO A 375 -23.55 -15.54 7.59
CA PRO A 375 -22.90 -16.74 7.08
C PRO A 375 -23.22 -16.90 5.60
N SER A 376 -22.18 -17.13 4.81
CA SER A 376 -22.30 -17.44 3.39
C SER A 376 -23.24 -18.60 3.20
N SER A 377 -24.42 -18.38 2.61
CA SER A 377 -25.28 -19.44 2.14
C SER A 377 -24.49 -20.27 1.11
N SER A 378 -24.13 -21.48 1.50
CA SER A 378 -23.52 -22.50 0.67
C SER A 378 -24.49 -22.95 -0.44
N ARG A 379 -24.49 -22.24 -1.55
CA ARG A 379 -24.98 -22.80 -2.82
C ARG A 379 -23.77 -23.05 -3.72
N PRO A 380 -23.56 -24.30 -4.18
CA PRO A 380 -22.45 -24.60 -5.08
C PRO A 380 -22.65 -23.90 -6.42
N TRP A 381 -21.64 -23.13 -6.83
CA TRP A 381 -21.57 -22.50 -8.13
C TRP A 381 -21.51 -23.56 -9.22
N LYS A 382 -22.60 -23.75 -9.97
CA LYS A 382 -22.63 -24.62 -11.15
C LYS A 382 -21.85 -23.94 -12.27
N GLY A 383 -20.63 -24.38 -12.53
CA GLY A 383 -19.79 -23.93 -13.61
C GLY A 383 -20.45 -24.15 -14.98
N ARG A 384 -20.61 -23.08 -15.76
CA ARG A 384 -20.92 -23.19 -17.18
C ARG A 384 -19.65 -23.69 -17.91
N ARG A 385 -19.77 -24.79 -18.62
CA ARG A 385 -18.74 -25.31 -19.51
C ARG A 385 -18.59 -24.31 -20.67
N PHE A 386 -17.41 -23.74 -20.83
CA PHE A 386 -17.07 -23.02 -22.04
C PHE A 386 -16.74 -24.04 -23.13
N ALA A 387 -17.50 -24.00 -24.22
CA ALA A 387 -17.18 -24.72 -25.44
C ALA A 387 -15.89 -24.17 -26.06
N ARG A 388 -14.99 -25.07 -26.48
CA ARG A 388 -13.77 -24.69 -27.23
C ARG A 388 -14.21 -24.28 -28.65
N PRO A 389 -13.72 -23.18 -29.21
CA PRO A 389 -13.82 -22.93 -30.63
C PRO A 389 -12.86 -23.85 -31.39
N ARG A 390 -13.30 -24.33 -32.51
CA ARG A 390 -12.52 -25.09 -33.49
C ARG A 390 -11.45 -24.21 -34.15
#